data_496eb2b468a17095e24f1dc262c80529
#
_entry.id   496eb2b468a17095e24f1dc262c80529
#
_cell.length_a   1.000
_cell.length_b   1.000
_cell.length_c   1.000
_cell.angle_alpha   90.00
_cell.angle_beta   90.00
_cell.angle_gamma   90.00
#
_symmetry.space_group_name_H-M   'P 1'
#
loop_
_entity.id
_entity.type
_entity.pdbx_description
1 polymer ?
#
loop_
_entity_poly.entity_id
_entity_poly.type
_entity_poly.pdbx_seq_one_letter_code
_entity_poly.pdbx_strand_id
1 'polypeptide(L)'
;MRLKIEINSREHFSVLGLQKQRLIVESPWYSDTADITVYGLEEMLGTKLRALYQRKKGRDLYDLYLVLSTKAFDEENVIECFKRYVAHGGVSVTRAQFEENLANKMQDDAFLEDVKPLLPTGVTYRAEIAYNLVSSRLIARLPGDPWKGSVP
;
A
#
# COMPACT_ATOMS: atom_id res chain seq x y z
N MET A 1 -27.39 -6.26 10.63
CA MET A 1 -26.26 -5.44 10.16
C MET A 1 -25.15 -5.55 11.18
N ARG A 2 -23.89 -5.83 10.77
CA ARG A 2 -22.73 -5.86 11.68
C ARG A 2 -21.86 -4.66 11.34
N LEU A 3 -21.56 -3.81 12.33
CA LEU A 3 -20.61 -2.71 12.21
C LEU A 3 -19.27 -3.20 12.77
N LYS A 4 -18.20 -3.07 11.97
CA LYS A 4 -16.82 -3.32 12.41
C LYS A 4 -16.15 -1.98 12.68
N ILE A 5 -15.63 -1.79 13.89
CA ILE A 5 -14.84 -0.61 14.26
C ILE A 5 -13.42 -1.10 14.51
N GLU A 6 -12.46 -0.53 13.80
CA GLU A 6 -11.03 -0.79 14.00
C GLU A 6 -10.36 0.49 14.53
N ILE A 7 -9.60 0.36 15.61
CA ILE A 7 -8.89 1.47 16.24
C ILE A 7 -7.39 1.13 16.21
N ASN A 8 -6.59 2.00 15.58
CA ASN A 8 -5.14 1.90 15.68
C ASN A 8 -4.68 2.44 17.04
N SER A 9 -4.19 1.53 17.89
CA SER A 9 -3.70 1.85 19.23
C SER A 9 -2.17 1.74 19.36
N ARG A 10 -1.45 1.50 18.27
CA ARG A 10 0.00 1.26 18.27
C ARG A 10 0.81 2.40 17.64
N GLU A 11 0.24 3.07 16.69
CA GLU A 11 0.93 4.10 15.91
C GLU A 11 0.24 5.45 16.18
N HIS A 12 0.86 6.27 17.01
CA HIS A 12 0.34 7.58 17.43
C HIS A 12 1.13 8.74 16.80
N PHE A 13 1.74 8.51 15.62
CA PHE A 13 2.51 9.51 14.91
C PHE A 13 2.12 9.56 13.43
N SER A 14 2.45 10.66 12.80
CA SER A 14 2.44 10.83 11.36
C SER A 14 3.81 11.35 10.93
N VAL A 15 4.30 10.88 9.79
CA VAL A 15 5.61 11.28 9.25
C VAL A 15 5.52 12.62 8.53
N LEU A 16 4.46 12.83 7.74
CA LEU A 16 4.25 14.02 6.91
C LEU A 16 3.19 14.98 7.48
N GLY A 17 2.62 14.65 8.64
CA GLY A 17 1.54 15.40 9.25
C GLY A 17 0.16 14.99 8.73
N LEU A 18 -0.83 15.25 9.56
CA LEU A 18 -2.23 14.95 9.23
C LEU A 18 -2.85 16.11 8.44
N GLN A 19 -3.76 15.77 7.53
CA GLN A 19 -4.48 16.71 6.67
C GLN A 19 -5.96 16.71 7.00
N LYS A 20 -6.64 17.83 6.72
CA LYS A 20 -8.09 17.90 6.73
C LYS A 20 -8.62 17.69 5.33
N GLN A 21 -9.54 16.75 5.19
CA GLN A 21 -10.23 16.47 3.93
C GLN A 21 -11.72 16.56 4.14
N ARG A 22 -12.39 17.28 3.26
CA ARG A 22 -13.85 17.37 3.26
C ARG A 22 -14.45 16.08 2.72
N LEU A 23 -15.20 15.40 3.55
CA LEU A 23 -16.03 14.26 3.17
C LEU A 23 -17.43 14.78 2.87
N ILE A 24 -17.94 14.48 1.70
CA ILE A 24 -19.30 14.77 1.28
C ILE A 24 -20.04 13.45 1.18
N VAL A 25 -21.13 13.32 1.88
CA VAL A 25 -22.03 12.16 1.81
C VAL A 25 -23.33 12.61 1.17
N GLU A 26 -23.67 11.99 0.04
CA GLU A 26 -24.92 12.23 -0.66
C GLU A 26 -25.64 10.90 -0.89
N SER A 27 -26.80 10.76 -0.35
CA SER A 27 -27.67 9.60 -0.54
C SER A 27 -29.15 10.05 -0.57
N PRO A 28 -30.07 9.22 -1.07
CA PRO A 28 -31.50 9.52 -1.04
C PRO A 28 -32.08 9.76 0.36
N TRP A 29 -31.35 9.33 1.40
CA TRP A 29 -31.82 9.33 2.79
C TRP A 29 -31.08 10.31 3.69
N TYR A 30 -29.90 10.75 3.26
CA TYR A 30 -29.03 11.57 4.10
C TYR A 30 -27.97 12.29 3.25
N SER A 31 -27.82 13.58 3.46
CA SER A 31 -26.76 14.39 2.85
C SER A 31 -26.12 15.27 3.91
N ASP A 32 -24.79 15.20 4.02
CA ASP A 32 -24.03 16.03 4.96
C ASP A 32 -22.57 16.15 4.52
N THR A 33 -21.87 17.08 5.15
CA THR A 33 -20.42 17.29 4.94
C THR A 33 -19.69 17.35 6.28
N ALA A 34 -18.50 16.74 6.33
CA ALA A 34 -17.64 16.79 7.49
C ALA A 34 -16.17 16.95 7.08
N ASP A 35 -15.40 17.70 7.85
CA ASP A 35 -13.95 17.73 7.69
C ASP A 35 -13.33 16.61 8.53
N ILE A 36 -12.80 15.60 7.85
CA ILE A 36 -12.15 14.45 8.49
C ILE A 36 -10.63 14.63 8.50
N THR A 37 -10.00 14.11 9.53
CA THR A 37 -8.53 14.10 9.62
C THR A 37 -8.01 12.81 8.96
N VAL A 38 -7.10 12.96 7.99
CA VAL A 38 -6.55 11.87 7.18
C VAL A 38 -5.03 11.98 7.06
N TYR A 39 -4.39 10.87 6.73
CA TYR A 39 -3.01 10.91 6.24
C TYR A 39 -2.94 11.47 4.82
N GLY A 40 -1.82 12.11 4.47
CA GLY A 40 -1.50 12.43 3.09
C GLY A 40 -1.35 11.17 2.23
N LEU A 41 -1.44 11.33 0.91
CA LEU A 41 -1.38 10.19 -0.02
C LEU A 41 -0.07 9.42 0.10
N GLU A 42 1.06 10.12 0.16
CA GLU A 42 2.39 9.52 0.27
C GLU A 42 2.56 8.70 1.55
N GLU A 43 2.05 9.22 2.66
CA GLU A 43 2.09 8.49 3.93
C GLU A 43 1.20 7.25 3.90
N MET A 44 0.02 7.35 3.31
CA MET A 44 -0.87 6.21 3.11
C MET A 44 -0.23 5.14 2.22
N LEU A 45 0.45 5.54 1.14
CA LEU A 45 1.20 4.63 0.27
C LEU A 45 2.39 3.98 0.99
N GLY A 46 3.12 4.72 1.82
CA GLY A 46 4.21 4.18 2.65
C GLY A 46 3.73 3.12 3.62
N THR A 47 2.57 3.34 4.27
CA THR A 47 1.94 2.31 5.13
C THR A 47 1.43 1.11 4.34
N LYS A 48 0.93 1.31 3.11
CA LYS A 48 0.53 0.22 2.20
C LYS A 48 1.73 -0.59 1.72
N LEU A 49 2.84 0.06 1.42
CA LEU A 49 4.08 -0.63 1.05
C LEU A 49 4.59 -1.50 2.21
N ARG A 50 4.52 -1.00 3.45
CA ARG A 50 4.80 -1.80 4.65
C ARG A 50 3.84 -2.98 4.78
N ALA A 51 2.55 -2.78 4.58
CA ALA A 51 1.57 -3.86 4.62
C ALA A 51 1.87 -4.94 3.58
N LEU A 52 2.23 -4.55 2.35
CA LEU A 52 2.64 -5.48 1.30
C LEU A 52 3.85 -6.31 1.71
N TYR A 53 4.84 -5.71 2.40
CA TYR A 53 5.99 -6.44 2.92
C TYR A 53 5.60 -7.42 4.05
N GLN A 54 4.84 -6.95 5.05
CA GLN A 54 4.60 -7.68 6.30
C GLN A 54 3.53 -8.76 6.21
N ARG A 55 2.54 -8.60 5.33
CA ARG A 55 1.41 -9.53 5.22
C ARG A 55 1.26 -10.08 3.80
N LYS A 56 0.59 -11.23 3.69
CA LYS A 56 0.38 -11.95 2.43
C LYS A 56 -1.02 -11.66 1.89
N LYS A 57 -1.22 -10.42 1.40
CA LYS A 57 -2.51 -9.96 0.86
C LYS A 57 -2.30 -9.28 -0.49
N GLY A 58 -2.80 -9.91 -1.56
CA GLY A 58 -2.66 -9.42 -2.93
C GLY A 58 -3.33 -8.06 -3.17
N ARG A 59 -4.36 -7.73 -2.42
CA ARG A 59 -5.00 -6.40 -2.45
C ARG A 59 -4.07 -5.26 -2.09
N ASP A 60 -3.03 -5.48 -1.27
CA ASP A 60 -2.05 -4.42 -0.97
C ASP A 60 -1.21 -4.08 -2.20
N LEU A 61 -0.90 -5.07 -3.04
CA LEU A 61 -0.25 -4.86 -4.33
C LEU A 61 -1.18 -4.13 -5.31
N TYR A 62 -2.45 -4.52 -5.35
CA TYR A 62 -3.46 -3.87 -6.19
C TYR A 62 -3.68 -2.41 -5.82
N ASP A 63 -3.81 -2.08 -4.54
CA ASP A 63 -3.99 -0.71 -4.06
C ASP A 63 -2.82 0.19 -4.49
N LEU A 64 -1.58 -0.29 -4.32
CA LEU A 64 -0.38 0.41 -4.79
C LEU A 64 -0.42 0.60 -6.31
N TYR A 65 -0.67 -0.47 -7.06
CA TYR A 65 -0.77 -0.43 -8.53
C TYR A 65 -1.79 0.61 -9.01
N LEU A 66 -2.98 0.63 -8.39
CA LEU A 66 -4.05 1.55 -8.77
C LEU A 66 -3.60 3.01 -8.63
N VAL A 67 -2.98 3.36 -7.52
CA VAL A 67 -2.52 4.74 -7.27
C VAL A 67 -1.33 5.08 -8.17
N LEU A 68 -0.34 4.18 -8.30
CA LEU A 68 0.82 4.41 -9.16
C LEU A 68 0.43 4.60 -10.65
N SER A 69 -0.67 3.99 -11.08
CA SER A 69 -1.15 4.09 -12.45
C SER A 69 -1.99 5.35 -12.72
N THR A 70 -2.56 5.97 -11.69
CA THR A 70 -3.60 7.00 -11.85
C THR A 70 -3.29 8.35 -11.22
N LYS A 71 -2.33 8.41 -10.30
CA LYS A 71 -2.03 9.62 -9.50
C LYS A 71 -0.57 10.01 -9.62
N ALA A 72 -0.32 11.31 -9.53
CA ALA A 72 1.00 11.87 -9.28
C ALA A 72 1.21 12.03 -7.77
N PHE A 73 2.39 11.69 -7.29
CA PHE A 73 2.81 11.81 -5.89
C PHE A 73 4.34 11.79 -5.81
N ASP A 74 4.87 12.15 -4.66
CA ASP A 74 6.31 12.12 -4.40
C ASP A 74 6.74 10.73 -3.91
N GLU A 75 7.49 10.01 -4.76
CA GLU A 75 7.98 8.65 -4.46
C GLU A 75 8.98 8.63 -3.30
N GLU A 76 9.80 9.67 -3.15
CA GLU A 76 10.78 9.76 -2.06
C GLU A 76 10.06 9.88 -0.70
N ASN A 77 8.99 10.67 -0.63
CA ASN A 77 8.16 10.76 0.56
C ASN A 77 7.48 9.43 0.91
N VAL A 78 7.04 8.65 -0.10
CA VAL A 78 6.50 7.29 0.13
C VAL A 78 7.55 6.39 0.77
N ILE A 79 8.77 6.40 0.25
CA ILE A 79 9.89 5.60 0.76
C ILE A 79 10.30 6.05 2.17
N GLU A 80 10.36 7.35 2.42
CA GLU A 80 10.66 7.86 3.76
C GLU A 80 9.60 7.43 4.77
N CYS A 81 8.31 7.53 4.44
CA CYS A 81 7.22 7.03 5.27
C CYS A 81 7.36 5.53 5.53
N PHE A 82 7.59 4.73 4.49
CA PHE A 82 7.82 3.29 4.63
C PHE A 82 8.94 3.00 5.63
N LYS A 83 10.10 3.62 5.45
CA LYS A 83 11.27 3.44 6.33
C LYS A 83 10.96 3.79 7.79
N ARG A 84 10.30 4.92 8.02
CA ARG A 84 9.92 5.38 9.37
C ARG A 84 8.97 4.41 10.06
N TYR A 85 7.94 3.96 9.36
CA TYR A 85 6.97 3.00 9.91
C TYR A 85 7.56 1.62 10.18
N VAL A 86 8.49 1.15 9.33
CA VAL A 86 9.21 -0.11 9.54
C VAL A 86 10.17 0.01 10.71
N ALA A 87 10.94 1.11 10.79
CA ALA A 87 11.88 1.36 11.89
C ALA A 87 11.17 1.50 13.25
N HIS A 88 9.98 2.09 13.30
CA HIS A 88 9.16 2.15 14.51
C HIS A 88 8.79 0.74 15.03
N GLY A 89 8.65 -0.22 14.14
CA GLY A 89 8.48 -1.65 14.48
C GLY A 89 9.79 -2.37 14.85
N GLY A 90 10.91 -1.67 14.96
CA GLY A 90 12.22 -2.26 15.30
C GLY A 90 12.87 -3.04 14.16
N VAL A 91 12.42 -2.86 12.92
CA VAL A 91 12.92 -3.59 11.74
C VAL A 91 13.50 -2.61 10.72
N SER A 92 14.49 -3.07 9.96
CA SER A 92 14.95 -2.38 8.75
C SER A 92 14.81 -3.33 7.57
N VAL A 93 14.41 -2.83 6.42
CA VAL A 93 14.15 -3.62 5.22
C VAL A 93 15.01 -3.10 4.09
N THR A 94 15.85 -3.98 3.54
CA THR A 94 16.66 -3.70 2.35
C THR A 94 15.87 -3.99 1.07
N ARG A 95 16.35 -3.45 -0.04
CA ARG A 95 15.83 -3.73 -1.37
C ARG A 95 15.78 -5.23 -1.65
N ALA A 96 16.89 -5.93 -1.47
CA ALA A 96 16.95 -7.38 -1.71
C ALA A 96 15.93 -8.17 -0.90
N GLN A 97 15.77 -7.84 0.39
CA GLN A 97 14.78 -8.50 1.25
C GLN A 97 13.35 -8.27 0.78
N PHE A 98 13.04 -7.06 0.30
CA PHE A 98 11.71 -6.78 -0.21
C PHE A 98 11.44 -7.49 -1.54
N GLU A 99 12.40 -7.43 -2.47
CA GLU A 99 12.31 -8.10 -3.78
C GLU A 99 12.09 -9.61 -3.62
N GLU A 100 12.90 -10.27 -2.78
CA GLU A 100 12.75 -11.70 -2.47
C GLU A 100 11.39 -12.02 -1.84
N ASN A 101 10.97 -11.23 -0.84
CA ASN A 101 9.68 -11.39 -0.18
C ASN A 101 8.52 -11.30 -1.16
N LEU A 102 8.54 -10.31 -2.06
CA LEU A 102 7.47 -10.11 -3.03
C LEU A 102 7.51 -11.18 -4.13
N ALA A 103 8.70 -11.58 -4.62
CA ALA A 103 8.85 -12.66 -5.58
C ALA A 103 8.26 -13.98 -5.06
N ASN A 104 8.51 -14.32 -3.79
CA ASN A 104 7.92 -15.50 -3.16
C ASN A 104 6.38 -15.40 -3.04
N LYS A 105 5.83 -14.20 -2.78
CA LYS A 105 4.38 -13.99 -2.75
C LYS A 105 3.74 -14.14 -4.13
N MET A 106 4.43 -13.74 -5.18
CA MET A 106 3.94 -13.89 -6.56
C MET A 106 3.82 -15.35 -7.03
N GLN A 107 4.39 -16.30 -6.29
CA GLN A 107 4.24 -17.74 -6.54
C GLN A 107 3.08 -18.37 -5.72
N ASP A 108 2.37 -17.59 -4.93
CA ASP A 108 1.32 -18.07 -4.05
C ASP A 108 -0.05 -17.75 -4.60
N ASP A 109 -0.82 -18.79 -4.94
CA ASP A 109 -2.16 -18.67 -5.49
C ASP A 109 -3.09 -17.90 -4.55
N ALA A 110 -3.01 -18.10 -3.23
CA ALA A 110 -3.85 -17.39 -2.28
C ALA A 110 -3.55 -15.88 -2.25
N PHE A 111 -2.30 -15.47 -2.51
CA PHE A 111 -1.93 -14.07 -2.68
C PHE A 111 -2.50 -13.50 -3.98
N LEU A 112 -2.37 -14.22 -5.08
CA LEU A 112 -2.86 -13.79 -6.40
C LEU A 112 -4.39 -13.72 -6.46
N GLU A 113 -5.08 -14.63 -5.78
CA GLU A 113 -6.54 -14.71 -5.76
C GLU A 113 -7.21 -13.71 -4.79
N ASP A 114 -6.48 -13.18 -3.79
CA ASP A 114 -7.02 -12.32 -2.72
C ASP A 114 -7.70 -11.04 -3.23
N VAL A 115 -7.30 -10.58 -4.42
CA VAL A 115 -7.86 -9.36 -5.02
C VAL A 115 -9.14 -9.62 -5.84
N LYS A 116 -9.35 -10.82 -6.36
CA LYS A 116 -10.46 -11.13 -7.30
C LYS A 116 -11.84 -10.71 -6.80
N PRO A 117 -12.23 -10.99 -5.53
CA PRO A 117 -13.54 -10.58 -5.02
C PRO A 117 -13.74 -9.06 -4.91
N LEU A 118 -12.66 -8.27 -5.01
CA LEU A 118 -12.69 -6.81 -4.86
C LEU A 118 -12.72 -6.10 -6.21
N LEU A 119 -12.46 -6.81 -7.32
CA LEU A 119 -12.42 -6.20 -8.64
C LEU A 119 -13.84 -5.87 -9.12
N PRO A 120 -14.09 -4.65 -9.60
CA PRO A 120 -15.34 -4.32 -10.28
C PRO A 120 -15.55 -5.20 -11.52
N THR A 121 -16.79 -5.44 -11.88
CA THR A 121 -17.14 -6.18 -13.10
C THR A 121 -16.52 -5.51 -14.33
N GLY A 122 -15.81 -6.29 -15.16
CA GLY A 122 -15.17 -5.81 -16.39
C GLY A 122 -13.77 -5.21 -16.19
N VAL A 123 -13.26 -5.12 -14.97
CA VAL A 123 -11.88 -4.71 -14.71
C VAL A 123 -10.94 -5.89 -14.86
N THR A 124 -9.96 -5.76 -15.75
CA THR A 124 -8.87 -6.73 -15.88
C THR A 124 -7.67 -6.27 -15.06
N TYR A 125 -7.26 -7.09 -14.10
CA TYR A 125 -6.06 -6.90 -13.31
C TYR A 125 -5.04 -8.01 -13.59
N ARG A 126 -3.77 -7.62 -13.75
CA ARG A 126 -2.66 -8.54 -13.93
C ARG A 126 -1.61 -8.28 -12.86
N ALA A 127 -1.42 -9.23 -11.98
CA ALA A 127 -0.51 -9.10 -10.84
C ALA A 127 0.95 -8.87 -11.27
N GLU A 128 1.37 -9.43 -12.43
CA GLU A 128 2.72 -9.24 -12.97
C GLU A 128 2.97 -7.78 -13.38
N ILE A 129 1.96 -7.11 -13.95
CA ILE A 129 2.07 -5.68 -14.30
C ILE A 129 2.19 -4.84 -13.03
N ALA A 130 1.39 -5.15 -12.03
CA ALA A 130 1.44 -4.48 -10.74
C ALA A 130 2.78 -4.71 -10.03
N TYR A 131 3.27 -5.93 -10.03
CA TYR A 131 4.58 -6.30 -9.50
C TYR A 131 5.70 -5.47 -10.14
N ASN A 132 5.76 -5.42 -11.48
CA ASN A 132 6.78 -4.69 -12.20
C ASN A 132 6.71 -3.18 -11.92
N LEU A 133 5.51 -2.60 -11.88
CA LEU A 133 5.32 -1.17 -11.61
C LEU A 133 5.75 -0.81 -10.18
N VAL A 134 5.31 -1.56 -9.17
CA VAL A 134 5.66 -1.32 -7.76
C VAL A 134 7.15 -1.55 -7.53
N SER A 135 7.72 -2.59 -8.12
CA SER A 135 9.15 -2.89 -8.00
C SER A 135 10.02 -1.79 -8.60
N SER A 136 9.71 -1.33 -9.80
CA SER A 136 10.52 -0.31 -10.50
C SER A 136 10.37 1.09 -9.89
N ARG A 137 9.18 1.47 -9.45
CA ARG A 137 8.92 2.82 -8.96
C ARG A 137 9.21 3.00 -7.46
N LEU A 138 8.96 1.98 -6.64
CA LEU A 138 9.08 2.09 -5.19
C LEU A 138 10.21 1.20 -4.63
N ILE A 139 10.18 -0.11 -4.88
CA ILE A 139 11.11 -1.05 -4.23
C ILE A 139 12.55 -0.79 -4.68
N ALA A 140 12.78 -0.43 -5.93
CA ALA A 140 14.10 -0.09 -6.45
C ALA A 140 14.77 1.12 -5.75
N ARG A 141 14.00 1.94 -5.02
CA ARG A 141 14.49 3.09 -4.25
C ARG A 141 14.86 2.75 -2.80
N LEU A 142 14.59 1.52 -2.37
CA LEU A 142 14.99 1.05 -1.04
C LEU A 142 16.51 0.89 -0.94
N PRO A 143 17.09 1.01 0.28
CA PRO A 143 18.53 0.88 0.47
C PRO A 143 19.02 -0.53 0.22
N GLY A 144 20.26 -0.64 -0.26
CA GLY A 144 20.96 -1.90 -0.52
C GLY A 144 20.93 -2.34 -1.98
N ASP A 145 21.67 -3.41 -2.25
CA ASP A 145 21.76 -4.00 -3.58
C ASP A 145 20.46 -4.73 -3.95
N PRO A 146 20.20 -4.88 -5.26
CA PRO A 146 19.09 -5.71 -5.72
C PRO A 146 19.27 -7.18 -5.34
N TRP A 147 18.16 -7.87 -5.17
CA TRP A 147 18.16 -9.31 -4.96
C TRP A 147 18.75 -10.05 -6.18
N LYS A 148 19.65 -11.00 -5.92
CA LYS A 148 20.37 -11.74 -6.97
C LYS A 148 19.67 -13.04 -7.39
N GLY A 149 18.50 -13.33 -6.84
CA GLY A 149 17.70 -14.48 -7.26
C GLY A 149 17.01 -14.23 -8.60
N SER A 150 16.65 -15.32 -9.28
CA SER A 150 15.81 -15.23 -10.49
C SER A 150 14.36 -15.03 -10.09
N VAL A 151 13.72 -14.01 -10.66
CA VAL A 151 12.25 -13.96 -10.72
C VAL A 151 11.84 -15.05 -11.70
N PRO A 152 10.95 -15.97 -11.34
CA PRO A 152 10.48 -17.02 -12.23
C PRO A 152 9.70 -16.47 -13.42
#